data_ec434395da3463c1fba644e77a3c76aa
#
_entry.id   ec434395da3463c1fba644e77a3c76aa
#
_cell.length_a   1.000
_cell.length_b   1.000
_cell.length_c   1.000
_cell.angle_alpha   90.00
_cell.angle_beta   90.00
_cell.angle_gamma   90.00
#
_symmetry.space_group_name_H-M   'P 1'
#
loop_
_entity.id
_entity.type
_entity.pdbx_description
1 polymer ?
#
loop_
_entity_poly.entity_id
_entity_poly.type
_entity_poly.pdbx_seq_one_letter_code
_entity_poly.pdbx_strand_id
1 'polypeptide(L)'
;MAVPFVEDWDLVQTLGEGAYGEVQLAVNRLTEEAVAVKIVDMKRAVDCPENIKKEICINKMLNHENIVKFYGHRREGSIQYLFLEYCSGGELFDRIEPDIGMPEPDAQKFFHQLMAGVVYLHSIGITHRDIKPENLLLDERDNLKISDFGLATVFKHNGRERLLNKMCGTLPYVAPELLKRKEFHAEPVDVWSCGIVLTAMLAGELPWDQPSNSCQEYCDWKEKRTYLPPWKKIDSVPLALLRKILTESPTARVTIADIKKDRWYNKPMKKGVKRARVSSGGLSDSPGGFSKHIRSDMDFSPMKSAHSEEKVSYSTSQPEPRTGISLWDSSPANINKLVQGISFSQPACPEHMLVNSQLLGTPGSSQNPWQRLVKRMTRFFTKLDADRSYNSLKEVCEKMGYVWKKSCTNQVTISTTDRRNNKLIFKVNLVEMEDKILVDFRLSKGDGLEFKRHFLKIKGKLNDIVSTQKVWLPAT
;
A
#
# COMPACT_ATOMS: atom_id res chain seq x y z
N MET A 1 -13.05 -27.65 14.49
CA MET A 1 -14.16 -26.73 14.14
C MET A 1 -13.65 -25.34 14.35
N ALA A 2 -13.69 -24.46 13.34
CA ALA A 2 -13.38 -23.04 13.53
C ALA A 2 -14.44 -22.43 14.43
N VAL A 3 -14.00 -21.75 15.49
CA VAL A 3 -14.93 -21.01 16.37
C VAL A 3 -15.40 -19.79 15.56
N PRO A 4 -16.72 -19.59 15.36
CA PRO A 4 -17.20 -18.43 14.66
C PRO A 4 -16.77 -17.17 15.43
N PHE A 5 -16.14 -16.22 14.72
CA PHE A 5 -15.68 -14.96 15.29
C PHE A 5 -16.84 -14.08 15.77
N VAL A 6 -17.86 -14.01 14.95
CA VAL A 6 -19.17 -13.41 15.21
C VAL A 6 -20.18 -14.32 14.51
N GLU A 7 -21.44 -14.31 14.94
CA GLU A 7 -22.49 -15.05 14.28
C GLU A 7 -22.44 -14.79 12.76
N ASP A 8 -22.37 -15.86 11.97
CA ASP A 8 -22.25 -15.88 10.51
C ASP A 8 -20.93 -15.36 9.90
N TRP A 9 -19.92 -14.97 10.68
CA TRP A 9 -18.63 -14.50 10.18
C TRP A 9 -17.49 -15.44 10.57
N ASP A 10 -16.62 -15.74 9.60
CA ASP A 10 -15.42 -16.54 9.76
C ASP A 10 -14.16 -15.73 9.45
N LEU A 11 -13.15 -15.87 10.32
CA LEU A 11 -11.80 -15.39 10.02
C LEU A 11 -11.12 -16.38 9.07
N VAL A 12 -10.72 -15.89 7.89
CA VAL A 12 -10.25 -16.73 6.78
C VAL A 12 -8.74 -16.67 6.59
N GLN A 13 -8.16 -15.49 6.71
CA GLN A 13 -6.76 -15.25 6.34
C GLN A 13 -6.20 -14.05 7.07
N THR A 14 -4.92 -14.12 7.51
CA THR A 14 -4.18 -12.93 7.94
C THR A 14 -3.77 -12.10 6.73
N LEU A 15 -4.24 -10.86 6.69
CA LEU A 15 -3.90 -9.87 5.67
C LEU A 15 -2.60 -9.14 5.99
N GLY A 16 -2.35 -8.86 7.28
CA GLY A 16 -1.15 -8.17 7.73
C GLY A 16 -0.98 -8.20 9.23
N GLU A 17 0.19 -7.79 9.72
CA GLU A 17 0.53 -7.66 11.13
C GLU A 17 1.11 -6.29 11.45
N GLY A 18 0.86 -5.81 12.64
CA GLY A 18 1.40 -4.58 13.17
C GLY A 18 2.00 -4.76 14.58
N ALA A 19 2.55 -3.68 15.13
CA ALA A 19 3.19 -3.69 16.44
C ALA A 19 2.27 -4.17 17.57
N TYR A 20 0.97 -3.92 17.47
CA TYR A 20 -0.01 -4.17 18.52
C TYR A 20 -1.05 -5.23 18.17
N GLY A 21 -0.98 -5.81 16.97
CA GLY A 21 -1.96 -6.79 16.52
C GLY A 21 -1.81 -7.20 15.06
N GLU A 22 -2.87 -7.74 14.50
CA GLU A 22 -2.94 -8.25 13.14
C GLU A 22 -4.20 -7.76 12.42
N VAL A 23 -4.20 -7.87 11.10
CA VAL A 23 -5.38 -7.63 10.26
C VAL A 23 -5.76 -8.94 9.62
N GLN A 24 -7.00 -9.37 9.82
CA GLN A 24 -7.54 -10.61 9.24
C GLN A 24 -8.67 -10.33 8.26
N LEU A 25 -8.80 -11.18 7.26
CA LEU A 25 -9.97 -11.24 6.39
C LEU A 25 -11.09 -11.99 7.11
N ALA A 26 -12.24 -11.36 7.28
CA ALA A 26 -13.47 -12.01 7.72
C ALA A 26 -14.46 -12.08 6.56
N VAL A 27 -15.14 -13.23 6.43
CA VAL A 27 -16.15 -13.46 5.38
C VAL A 27 -17.45 -13.92 6.04
N ASN A 28 -18.55 -13.30 5.63
CA ASN A 28 -19.89 -13.70 6.05
C ASN A 28 -20.30 -14.95 5.29
N ARG A 29 -20.77 -16.00 6.02
CA ARG A 29 -21.14 -17.31 5.43
C ARG A 29 -22.39 -17.22 4.55
N LEU A 30 -23.30 -16.30 4.87
CA LEU A 30 -24.61 -16.20 4.21
C LEU A 30 -24.56 -15.27 3.01
N THR A 31 -23.91 -14.07 3.18
CA THR A 31 -23.88 -13.03 2.16
C THR A 31 -22.61 -13.05 1.31
N GLU A 32 -21.60 -13.83 1.70
CA GLU A 32 -20.25 -13.83 1.10
C GLU A 32 -19.51 -12.50 1.16
N GLU A 33 -20.06 -11.52 1.89
CA GLU A 33 -19.39 -10.24 2.11
C GLU A 33 -18.05 -10.42 2.83
N ALA A 34 -17.05 -9.66 2.41
CA ALA A 34 -15.70 -9.69 2.96
C ALA A 34 -15.37 -8.37 3.63
N VAL A 35 -14.82 -8.41 4.83
CA VAL A 35 -14.31 -7.26 5.57
C VAL A 35 -12.90 -7.54 6.11
N ALA A 36 -12.10 -6.48 6.27
CA ALA A 36 -10.83 -6.56 6.98
C ALA A 36 -11.07 -6.25 8.46
N VAL A 37 -10.57 -7.10 9.35
CA VAL A 37 -10.68 -6.93 10.80
C VAL A 37 -9.30 -6.68 11.38
N LYS A 38 -9.06 -5.47 11.85
CA LYS A 38 -7.84 -5.12 12.59
C LYS A 38 -8.04 -5.49 14.06
N ILE A 39 -7.24 -6.44 14.54
CA ILE A 39 -7.30 -7.02 15.88
C ILE A 39 -6.14 -6.45 16.68
N VAL A 40 -6.42 -5.73 17.75
CA VAL A 40 -5.41 -5.02 18.56
C VAL A 40 -5.50 -5.47 20.02
N ASP A 41 -4.40 -6.01 20.52
CA ASP A 41 -4.27 -6.31 21.96
C ASP A 41 -3.76 -5.07 22.70
N MET A 42 -4.65 -4.44 23.47
CA MET A 42 -4.35 -3.21 24.21
C MET A 42 -3.36 -3.39 25.37
N LYS A 43 -3.01 -4.65 25.72
CA LYS A 43 -2.01 -4.93 26.76
C LYS A 43 -0.58 -4.95 26.22
N ARG A 44 -0.39 -4.95 24.90
CA ARG A 44 0.95 -5.06 24.27
C ARG A 44 1.83 -3.82 24.48
N ALA A 45 1.25 -2.66 24.73
CA ALA A 45 1.99 -1.44 25.07
C ALA A 45 1.17 -0.51 25.96
N VAL A 46 1.84 0.27 26.78
CA VAL A 46 1.19 1.22 27.70
C VAL A 46 0.38 2.28 26.96
N ASP A 47 0.88 2.77 25.82
CA ASP A 47 0.24 3.81 25.02
C ASP A 47 -0.82 3.26 24.03
N CYS A 48 -0.96 1.94 23.93
CA CYS A 48 -1.84 1.29 22.95
C CYS A 48 -3.32 1.70 23.13
N PRO A 49 -3.89 1.74 24.35
CA PRO A 49 -5.30 2.12 24.54
C PRO A 49 -5.63 3.53 24.03
N GLU A 50 -4.76 4.51 24.24
CA GLU A 50 -4.96 5.88 23.78
C GLU A 50 -4.77 6.01 22.27
N ASN A 51 -3.76 5.33 21.71
CA ASN A 51 -3.50 5.32 20.28
C ASN A 51 -4.68 4.70 19.51
N ILE A 52 -5.23 3.58 19.99
CA ILE A 52 -6.36 2.92 19.31
C ILE A 52 -7.67 3.72 19.46
N LYS A 53 -7.91 4.35 20.61
CA LYS A 53 -9.06 5.26 20.76
C LYS A 53 -9.00 6.41 19.75
N LYS A 54 -7.82 7.02 19.59
CA LYS A 54 -7.58 8.09 18.62
C LYS A 54 -7.79 7.60 17.19
N GLU A 55 -7.27 6.44 16.84
CA GLU A 55 -7.46 5.82 15.52
C GLU A 55 -8.94 5.58 15.23
N ILE A 56 -9.70 5.06 16.21
CA ILE A 56 -11.15 4.86 16.08
C ILE A 56 -11.88 6.18 15.89
N CYS A 57 -11.55 7.21 16.68
CA CYS A 57 -12.16 8.53 16.57
C CYS A 57 -11.93 9.14 15.18
N ILE A 58 -10.71 9.05 14.67
CA ILE A 58 -10.36 9.53 13.33
C ILE A 58 -11.14 8.75 12.28
N ASN A 59 -11.10 7.41 12.31
CA ASN A 59 -11.81 6.58 11.34
C ASN A 59 -13.31 6.88 11.26
N LYS A 60 -13.96 7.19 12.40
CA LYS A 60 -15.38 7.58 12.44
C LYS A 60 -15.71 8.88 11.69
N MET A 61 -14.72 9.76 11.49
CA MET A 61 -14.88 11.01 10.76
C MET A 61 -14.73 10.83 9.24
N LEU A 62 -14.17 9.69 8.79
CA LEU A 62 -13.75 9.49 7.41
C LEU A 62 -14.87 8.90 6.55
N ASN A 63 -15.18 9.59 5.44
CA ASN A 63 -16.10 9.11 4.43
C ASN A 63 -15.71 9.68 3.06
N HIS A 64 -14.91 8.94 2.29
CA HIS A 64 -14.44 9.35 0.96
C HIS A 64 -14.09 8.12 0.13
N GLU A 65 -14.29 8.19 -1.20
CA GLU A 65 -14.04 7.07 -2.12
C GLU A 65 -12.58 6.59 -2.15
N ASN A 66 -11.60 7.45 -1.86
CA ASN A 66 -10.18 7.10 -1.81
C ASN A 66 -9.64 6.92 -0.37
N ILE A 67 -10.51 6.65 0.56
CA ILE A 67 -10.20 6.30 1.95
C ILE A 67 -10.82 4.95 2.27
N VAL A 68 -10.08 4.07 2.94
CA VAL A 68 -10.61 2.80 3.45
C VAL A 68 -11.79 3.08 4.38
N LYS A 69 -12.94 2.50 4.06
CA LYS A 69 -14.17 2.70 4.82
C LYS A 69 -14.09 2.00 6.18
N PHE A 70 -14.54 2.69 7.21
CA PHE A 70 -14.67 2.16 8.56
C PHE A 70 -16.13 1.80 8.82
N TYR A 71 -16.39 0.52 9.17
CA TYR A 71 -17.73 0.03 9.43
C TYR A 71 -18.11 0.07 10.91
N GLY A 72 -17.12 -0.02 11.80
CA GLY A 72 -17.37 0.00 13.24
C GLY A 72 -16.23 -0.64 14.03
N HIS A 73 -16.45 -0.76 15.32
CA HIS A 73 -15.49 -1.39 16.24
C HIS A 73 -16.23 -2.15 17.35
N ARG A 74 -15.52 -3.11 17.95
CA ARG A 74 -15.99 -3.89 19.10
C ARG A 74 -14.83 -4.10 20.04
N ARG A 75 -15.11 -4.15 21.33
CA ARG A 75 -14.14 -4.46 22.38
C ARG A 75 -14.54 -5.71 23.12
N GLU A 76 -13.60 -6.63 23.29
CA GLU A 76 -13.74 -7.83 24.12
C GLU A 76 -12.53 -7.92 25.05
N GLY A 77 -12.76 -7.65 26.34
CA GLY A 77 -11.69 -7.61 27.33
C GLY A 77 -10.58 -6.62 26.97
N SER A 78 -9.37 -7.13 26.71
CA SER A 78 -8.21 -6.35 26.27
C SER A 78 -8.09 -6.25 24.75
N ILE A 79 -8.92 -6.94 23.99
CA ILE A 79 -8.84 -6.96 22.52
C ILE A 79 -9.83 -5.94 21.95
N GLN A 80 -9.32 -5.12 21.02
CA GLN A 80 -10.11 -4.18 20.23
C GLN A 80 -10.16 -4.67 18.79
N TYR A 81 -11.35 -4.74 18.22
CA TYR A 81 -11.61 -5.10 16.82
C TYR A 81 -12.06 -3.87 16.06
N LEU A 82 -11.44 -3.56 14.92
CA LEU A 82 -11.86 -2.53 13.97
C LEU A 82 -12.27 -3.20 12.67
N PHE A 83 -13.48 -2.93 12.22
CA PHE A 83 -14.04 -3.48 10.97
C PHE A 83 -13.85 -2.46 9.85
N LEU A 84 -13.11 -2.84 8.84
CA LEU A 84 -12.63 -1.99 7.75
C LEU A 84 -13.01 -2.58 6.39
N GLU A 85 -13.06 -1.74 5.37
CA GLU A 85 -13.21 -2.15 3.98
C GLU A 85 -12.10 -3.12 3.58
N TYR A 86 -12.48 -4.25 2.98
CA TYR A 86 -11.55 -5.19 2.39
C TYR A 86 -11.16 -4.77 0.97
N CYS A 87 -9.89 -4.52 0.75
CA CYS A 87 -9.31 -4.11 -0.53
C CYS A 87 -8.65 -5.31 -1.21
N SER A 88 -9.39 -6.03 -2.06
CA SER A 88 -8.93 -7.28 -2.69
C SER A 88 -7.80 -7.09 -3.69
N GLY A 89 -7.62 -5.88 -4.21
CA GLY A 89 -6.52 -5.51 -5.13
C GLY A 89 -5.14 -5.53 -4.49
N GLY A 90 -5.05 -5.62 -3.14
CA GLY A 90 -3.79 -5.62 -2.40
C GLY A 90 -3.20 -4.22 -2.22
N GLU A 91 -1.91 -4.15 -1.97
CA GLU A 91 -1.18 -2.91 -1.75
C GLU A 91 -0.72 -2.29 -3.09
N LEU A 92 -0.69 -0.95 -3.17
CA LEU A 92 -0.05 -0.25 -4.31
C LEU A 92 1.41 -0.69 -4.49
N PHE A 93 2.08 -0.98 -3.39
CA PHE A 93 3.42 -1.55 -3.36
C PHE A 93 3.59 -2.75 -4.31
N ASP A 94 2.60 -3.64 -4.37
CA ASP A 94 2.63 -4.82 -5.25
C ASP A 94 2.63 -4.49 -6.75
N ARG A 95 2.16 -3.29 -7.12
CA ARG A 95 2.10 -2.83 -8.52
C ARG A 95 3.39 -2.15 -9.00
N ILE A 96 4.32 -1.85 -8.08
CA ILE A 96 5.61 -1.22 -8.40
C ILE A 96 6.63 -2.30 -8.72
N GLU A 97 7.13 -2.35 -9.94
CA GLU A 97 8.22 -3.26 -10.31
C GLU A 97 9.57 -2.66 -9.90
N PRO A 98 10.41 -3.38 -9.11
CA PRO A 98 11.71 -2.86 -8.71
C PRO A 98 12.57 -2.44 -9.91
N ASP A 99 13.23 -1.29 -9.81
CA ASP A 99 14.05 -0.63 -10.84
C ASP A 99 13.32 -0.09 -12.06
N ILE A 100 12.04 -0.39 -12.23
CA ILE A 100 11.23 -0.02 -13.39
C ILE A 100 10.09 0.90 -13.00
N GLY A 101 9.42 0.61 -11.87
CA GLY A 101 8.20 1.30 -11.47
C GLY A 101 6.94 0.69 -12.09
N MET A 102 6.08 1.54 -12.62
CA MET A 102 4.86 1.15 -13.35
C MET A 102 4.67 2.06 -14.56
N PRO A 103 3.78 1.70 -15.51
CA PRO A 103 3.44 2.57 -16.64
C PRO A 103 2.99 3.95 -16.17
N GLU A 104 3.48 5.02 -16.81
CA GLU A 104 3.18 6.41 -16.42
C GLU A 104 1.67 6.72 -16.34
N PRO A 105 0.80 6.18 -17.23
CA PRO A 105 -0.65 6.36 -17.13
C PRO A 105 -1.23 5.77 -15.82
N ASP A 106 -0.72 4.62 -15.38
CA ASP A 106 -1.15 4.00 -14.13
C ASP A 106 -0.67 4.81 -12.92
N ALA A 107 0.58 5.27 -12.94
CA ALA A 107 1.13 6.15 -11.91
C ALA A 107 0.33 7.45 -11.80
N GLN A 108 -0.05 8.06 -12.92
CA GLN A 108 -0.88 9.27 -12.91
C GLN A 108 -2.28 9.00 -12.34
N LYS A 109 -2.92 7.90 -12.72
CA LYS A 109 -4.23 7.49 -12.19
C LYS A 109 -4.18 7.36 -10.66
N PHE A 110 -3.21 6.61 -10.15
CA PHE A 110 -3.07 6.41 -8.70
C PHE A 110 -2.69 7.69 -7.97
N PHE A 111 -1.85 8.53 -8.58
CA PHE A 111 -1.49 9.83 -8.01
C PHE A 111 -2.68 10.78 -7.94
N HIS A 112 -3.57 10.81 -8.94
CA HIS A 112 -4.82 11.56 -8.90
C HIS A 112 -5.72 11.14 -7.74
N GLN A 113 -5.87 9.83 -7.54
CA GLN A 113 -6.68 9.26 -6.47
C GLN A 113 -6.05 9.54 -5.09
N LEU A 114 -4.72 9.45 -4.98
CA LEU A 114 -3.98 9.82 -3.78
C LEU A 114 -4.20 11.30 -3.42
N MET A 115 -4.08 12.21 -4.40
CA MET A 115 -4.34 13.63 -4.18
C MET A 115 -5.77 13.90 -3.74
N ALA A 116 -6.76 13.22 -4.32
CA ALA A 116 -8.16 13.36 -3.90
C ALA A 116 -8.36 12.96 -2.43
N GLY A 117 -7.79 11.82 -2.02
CA GLY A 117 -7.86 11.35 -0.63
C GLY A 117 -7.16 12.29 0.35
N VAL A 118 -5.97 12.78 0.01
CA VAL A 118 -5.21 13.69 0.89
C VAL A 118 -5.89 15.06 1.00
N VAL A 119 -6.43 15.61 -0.10
CA VAL A 119 -7.23 16.84 -0.07
C VAL A 119 -8.42 16.70 0.87
N TYR A 120 -9.13 15.57 0.78
CA TYR A 120 -10.25 15.30 1.68
C TYR A 120 -9.79 15.30 3.14
N LEU A 121 -8.72 14.56 3.49
CA LEU A 121 -8.19 14.52 4.86
C LEU A 121 -7.85 15.94 5.36
N HIS A 122 -7.11 16.70 4.58
CA HIS A 122 -6.70 18.06 4.95
C HIS A 122 -7.91 19.00 5.09
N SER A 123 -8.95 18.83 4.26
CA SER A 123 -10.18 19.65 4.33
C SER A 123 -10.94 19.48 5.64
N ILE A 124 -10.89 18.28 6.22
CA ILE A 124 -11.49 17.99 7.53
C ILE A 124 -10.51 18.14 8.71
N GLY A 125 -9.32 18.68 8.44
CA GLY A 125 -8.31 18.99 9.45
C GLY A 125 -7.48 17.80 9.93
N ILE A 126 -7.40 16.71 9.16
CA ILE A 126 -6.64 15.49 9.48
C ILE A 126 -5.41 15.40 8.60
N THR A 127 -4.26 15.02 9.19
CA THR A 127 -3.03 14.62 8.49
C THR A 127 -2.74 13.15 8.75
N HIS A 128 -2.27 12.44 7.72
CA HIS A 128 -2.02 10.99 7.77
C HIS A 128 -0.68 10.66 8.45
N ARG A 129 0.38 11.36 8.08
CA ARG A 129 1.76 11.29 8.60
C ARG A 129 2.56 10.01 8.25
N ASP A 130 1.96 9.02 7.59
CA ASP A 130 2.67 7.80 7.15
C ASP A 130 2.19 7.33 5.76
N ILE A 131 2.14 8.25 4.80
CA ILE A 131 1.79 7.93 3.41
C ILE A 131 2.97 7.20 2.77
N LYS A 132 2.73 5.95 2.36
CA LYS A 132 3.68 5.06 1.69
C LYS A 132 2.92 3.98 0.90
N PRO A 133 3.52 3.32 -0.10
CA PRO A 133 2.81 2.37 -0.96
C PRO A 133 2.15 1.19 -0.23
N GLU A 134 2.69 0.81 0.94
CA GLU A 134 2.14 -0.26 1.79
C GLU A 134 0.82 0.14 2.47
N ASN A 135 0.63 1.45 2.73
CA ASN A 135 -0.58 2.02 3.31
C ASN A 135 -1.59 2.50 2.26
N LEU A 136 -1.32 2.28 0.99
CA LEU A 136 -2.20 2.60 -0.13
C LEU A 136 -2.72 1.30 -0.72
N LEU A 137 -3.98 0.98 -0.43
CA LEU A 137 -4.62 -0.25 -0.86
C LEU A 137 -5.40 -0.05 -2.17
N LEU A 138 -5.70 -1.14 -2.84
CA LEU A 138 -6.48 -1.14 -4.07
C LEU A 138 -7.74 -1.99 -3.90
N ASP A 139 -8.88 -1.47 -4.31
CA ASP A 139 -10.11 -2.24 -4.36
C ASP A 139 -10.12 -3.23 -5.55
N GLU A 140 -11.25 -3.93 -5.77
CA GLU A 140 -11.41 -4.89 -6.87
C GLU A 140 -11.34 -4.25 -8.26
N ARG A 141 -11.57 -2.94 -8.36
CA ARG A 141 -11.52 -2.15 -9.61
C ARG A 141 -10.21 -1.37 -9.78
N ASP A 142 -9.22 -1.65 -8.93
CA ASP A 142 -7.95 -0.91 -8.88
C ASP A 142 -8.13 0.59 -8.56
N ASN A 143 -9.10 0.95 -7.71
CA ASN A 143 -9.17 2.27 -7.11
C ASN A 143 -8.33 2.32 -5.85
N LEU A 144 -7.55 3.39 -5.70
CA LEU A 144 -6.67 3.61 -4.55
C LEU A 144 -7.48 4.03 -3.33
N LYS A 145 -7.15 3.44 -2.19
CA LYS A 145 -7.72 3.70 -0.86
C LYS A 145 -6.59 3.95 0.14
N ILE A 146 -6.56 5.12 0.77
CA ILE A 146 -5.62 5.42 1.87
C ILE A 146 -6.08 4.65 3.10
N SER A 147 -5.16 3.91 3.73
CA SER A 147 -5.41 3.07 4.90
C SER A 147 -4.44 3.38 6.03
N ASP A 148 -4.69 2.78 7.19
CA ASP A 148 -3.88 2.86 8.40
C ASP A 148 -3.73 4.27 8.99
N PHE A 149 -4.73 4.66 9.77
CA PHE A 149 -4.79 5.95 10.46
C PHE A 149 -4.18 5.91 11.88
N GLY A 150 -3.40 4.89 12.20
CA GLY A 150 -2.76 4.73 13.52
C GLY A 150 -1.80 5.86 13.89
N LEU A 151 -1.18 6.51 12.91
CA LEU A 151 -0.33 7.68 13.10
C LEU A 151 -1.04 9.01 12.80
N ALA A 152 -2.25 8.99 12.25
CA ALA A 152 -2.98 10.20 11.88
C ALA A 152 -3.29 11.10 13.07
N THR A 153 -3.46 12.38 12.82
CA THR A 153 -3.82 13.35 13.87
C THR A 153 -4.61 14.53 13.31
N VAL A 154 -5.39 15.17 14.18
CA VAL A 154 -6.07 16.42 13.86
C VAL A 154 -5.05 17.56 13.98
N PHE A 155 -4.86 18.33 12.92
CA PHE A 155 -3.99 19.49 12.89
C PHE A 155 -4.76 20.83 12.76
N LYS A 156 -6.04 20.75 12.37
CA LYS A 156 -6.89 21.93 12.18
C LYS A 156 -8.29 21.67 12.73
N HIS A 157 -8.77 22.58 13.57
CA HIS A 157 -10.12 22.50 14.15
C HIS A 157 -10.72 23.91 14.23
N ASN A 158 -11.98 24.09 13.82
CA ASN A 158 -12.68 25.36 13.79
C ASN A 158 -11.86 26.49 13.12
N GLY A 159 -11.23 26.19 11.99
CA GLY A 159 -10.42 27.14 11.23
C GLY A 159 -9.04 27.46 11.83
N ARG A 160 -8.71 26.92 13.02
CA ARG A 160 -7.41 27.13 13.68
C ARG A 160 -6.49 25.94 13.43
N GLU A 161 -5.32 26.21 12.84
CA GLU A 161 -4.25 25.25 12.67
C GLU A 161 -3.37 25.19 13.91
N ARG A 162 -2.93 24.01 14.31
CA ARG A 162 -1.86 23.79 15.28
C ARG A 162 -0.63 23.22 14.59
N LEU A 163 0.54 23.68 14.98
CA LEU A 163 1.79 23.08 14.56
C LEU A 163 1.97 21.70 15.21
N LEU A 164 2.64 20.82 14.51
CA LEU A 164 2.99 19.48 14.99
C LEU A 164 4.43 19.49 15.50
N ASN A 165 4.71 18.68 16.51
CA ASN A 165 6.04 18.54 17.10
C ASN A 165 6.50 17.09 17.25
N LYS A 166 5.58 16.11 17.09
CA LYS A 166 5.91 14.69 17.23
C LYS A 166 6.46 14.15 15.92
N MET A 167 7.69 13.63 15.97
CA MET A 167 8.27 12.90 14.86
C MET A 167 7.64 11.51 14.76
N CYS A 168 7.13 11.18 13.58
CA CYS A 168 6.55 9.88 13.26
C CYS A 168 6.57 9.65 11.75
N GLY A 169 6.28 8.43 11.32
CA GLY A 169 6.30 8.01 9.92
C GLY A 169 7.49 7.10 9.60
N THR A 170 7.68 6.85 8.32
CA THR A 170 8.70 5.95 7.78
C THR A 170 9.83 6.76 7.14
N LEU A 171 11.08 6.61 7.60
CA LEU A 171 12.21 7.50 7.30
C LEU A 171 12.39 7.89 5.84
N PRO A 172 12.35 6.98 4.84
CA PRO A 172 12.49 7.38 3.44
C PRO A 172 11.39 8.31 2.93
N TYR A 173 10.24 8.33 3.59
CA TYR A 173 9.05 9.10 3.20
C TYR A 173 8.84 10.38 4.01
N VAL A 174 9.55 10.55 5.14
CA VAL A 174 9.38 11.74 5.98
C VAL A 174 9.96 12.99 5.34
N ALA A 175 9.35 14.13 5.59
CA ALA A 175 9.85 15.41 5.11
C ALA A 175 11.05 15.89 5.94
N PRO A 176 12.00 16.65 5.34
CA PRO A 176 13.23 17.07 6.01
C PRO A 176 13.01 17.96 7.24
N GLU A 177 11.91 18.71 7.29
CA GLU A 177 11.56 19.53 8.46
C GLU A 177 11.27 18.69 9.70
N LEU A 178 10.82 17.43 9.58
CA LEU A 178 10.62 16.54 10.73
C LEU A 178 11.93 16.20 11.43
N LEU A 179 13.04 16.16 10.67
CA LEU A 179 14.35 15.83 11.20
C LEU A 179 15.10 17.04 11.77
N LYS A 180 14.67 18.28 11.41
CA LYS A 180 15.39 19.51 11.68
C LYS A 180 14.68 20.45 12.65
N ARG A 181 13.34 20.41 12.69
CA ARG A 181 12.53 21.43 13.39
C ARG A 181 11.84 20.86 14.62
N LYS A 182 11.68 21.70 15.63
CA LYS A 182 10.87 21.35 16.81
C LYS A 182 9.37 21.36 16.49
N GLU A 183 8.94 22.25 15.60
CA GLU A 183 7.55 22.42 15.18
C GLU A 183 7.48 22.57 13.65
N PHE A 184 6.42 22.03 13.05
CA PHE A 184 6.22 22.06 11.60
C PHE A 184 4.73 22.03 11.25
N HIS A 185 4.38 22.54 10.05
CA HIS A 185 3.05 22.44 9.47
C HIS A 185 2.77 21.02 8.96
N ALA A 186 1.51 20.57 9.13
CA ALA A 186 1.10 19.22 8.81
C ALA A 186 0.96 18.94 7.30
N GLU A 187 0.29 19.83 6.56
CA GLU A 187 -0.03 19.59 5.14
C GLU A 187 1.21 19.40 4.26
N PRO A 188 2.29 20.22 4.36
CA PRO A 188 3.47 20.03 3.54
C PRO A 188 4.18 18.68 3.76
N VAL A 189 4.04 18.09 4.95
CA VAL A 189 4.62 16.77 5.28
C VAL A 189 3.97 15.66 4.47
N ASP A 190 2.63 15.62 4.42
CA ASP A 190 1.92 14.63 3.60
C ASP A 190 2.18 14.85 2.09
N VAL A 191 2.30 16.12 1.64
CA VAL A 191 2.65 16.44 0.25
C VAL A 191 4.01 15.86 -0.12
N TRP A 192 5.02 16.02 0.75
CA TRP A 192 6.35 15.43 0.54
C TRP A 192 6.28 13.91 0.39
N SER A 193 5.60 13.22 1.31
CA SER A 193 5.44 11.77 1.26
C SER A 193 4.79 11.31 -0.05
N CYS A 194 3.77 12.03 -0.53
CA CYS A 194 3.17 11.77 -1.84
C CYS A 194 4.18 11.89 -3.00
N GLY A 195 5.14 12.82 -2.92
CA GLY A 195 6.23 12.95 -3.89
C GLY A 195 7.17 11.74 -3.89
N ILE A 196 7.47 11.19 -2.72
CA ILE A 196 8.26 9.95 -2.60
C ILE A 196 7.52 8.76 -3.19
N VAL A 197 6.20 8.65 -2.91
CA VAL A 197 5.33 7.62 -3.53
C VAL A 197 5.34 7.73 -5.05
N LEU A 198 5.22 8.95 -5.60
CA LEU A 198 5.27 9.18 -7.04
C LEU A 198 6.63 8.78 -7.63
N THR A 199 7.72 9.10 -6.95
CA THR A 199 9.07 8.67 -7.35
C THR A 199 9.18 7.15 -7.41
N ALA A 200 8.69 6.45 -6.38
CA ALA A 200 8.67 4.99 -6.35
C ALA A 200 7.84 4.40 -7.50
N MET A 201 6.66 4.96 -7.78
CA MET A 201 5.81 4.52 -8.89
C MET A 201 6.47 4.68 -10.25
N LEU A 202 7.22 5.77 -10.48
CA LEU A 202 7.83 6.08 -11.79
C LEU A 202 9.20 5.42 -12.00
N ALA A 203 9.96 5.17 -10.94
CA ALA A 203 11.33 4.67 -11.03
C ALA A 203 11.55 3.27 -10.43
N GLY A 204 10.62 2.75 -9.62
CA GLY A 204 10.76 1.47 -8.95
C GLY A 204 11.85 1.44 -7.89
N GLU A 205 12.23 2.59 -7.35
CA GLU A 205 13.18 2.71 -6.25
C GLU A 205 12.95 3.98 -5.44
N LEU A 206 13.37 3.95 -4.16
CA LEU A 206 13.33 5.12 -3.29
C LEU A 206 14.56 6.01 -3.52
N PRO A 207 14.41 7.35 -3.42
CA PRO A 207 15.50 8.27 -3.73
C PRO A 207 16.62 8.29 -2.68
N TRP A 208 16.31 8.06 -1.40
CA TRP A 208 17.25 8.11 -0.26
C TRP A 208 16.73 7.31 0.93
N ASP A 209 17.60 7.06 1.90
CA ASP A 209 17.22 6.41 3.16
C ASP A 209 16.52 7.41 4.11
N GLN A 210 16.95 8.66 4.08
CA GLN A 210 16.33 9.77 4.82
C GLN A 210 16.74 11.13 4.22
N PRO A 211 15.89 12.17 4.32
CA PRO A 211 16.19 13.49 3.77
C PRO A 211 17.07 14.33 4.72
N SER A 212 18.28 13.88 4.97
CA SER A 212 19.26 14.55 5.85
C SER A 212 20.56 14.85 5.11
N ASN A 213 21.33 15.81 5.61
CA ASN A 213 22.63 16.17 5.04
C ASN A 213 23.69 15.06 5.20
N SER A 214 23.42 14.05 6.02
CA SER A 214 24.27 12.86 6.14
C SER A 214 24.00 11.82 5.03
N CYS A 215 22.91 11.97 4.26
CA CYS A 215 22.57 11.10 3.14
C CYS A 215 23.02 11.72 1.82
N GLN A 216 23.96 11.07 1.14
CA GLN A 216 24.58 11.60 -0.08
C GLN A 216 23.54 11.78 -1.19
N GLU A 217 22.63 10.84 -1.38
CA GLU A 217 21.58 10.89 -2.42
C GLU A 217 20.65 12.09 -2.21
N TYR A 218 20.36 12.45 -0.97
CA TYR A 218 19.60 13.64 -0.66
C TYR A 218 20.37 14.94 -0.97
N CYS A 219 21.67 14.96 -0.67
CA CYS A 219 22.55 16.07 -1.05
C CYS A 219 22.64 16.24 -2.57
N ASP A 220 22.79 15.14 -3.30
CA ASP A 220 22.82 15.12 -4.77
C ASP A 220 21.51 15.68 -5.37
N TRP A 221 20.36 15.37 -4.78
CA TRP A 221 19.07 15.96 -5.16
C TRP A 221 19.03 17.47 -4.97
N LYS A 222 19.51 17.97 -3.83
CA LYS A 222 19.59 19.42 -3.56
C LYS A 222 20.49 20.13 -4.55
N GLU A 223 21.60 19.50 -4.94
CA GLU A 223 22.56 19.99 -5.94
C GLU A 223 22.09 19.78 -7.39
N LYS A 224 20.85 19.32 -7.59
CA LYS A 224 20.23 19.10 -8.91
C LYS A 224 20.93 18.04 -9.78
N ARG A 225 21.59 17.05 -9.18
CA ARG A 225 22.25 15.95 -9.88
C ARG A 225 21.25 14.89 -10.36
N THR A 226 20.35 15.30 -11.27
CA THR A 226 19.26 14.44 -11.78
C THR A 226 19.68 13.40 -12.80
N TYR A 227 20.95 13.39 -13.20
CA TYR A 227 21.53 12.32 -14.01
C TYR A 227 21.81 11.03 -13.22
N LEU A 228 21.67 11.06 -11.88
CA LEU A 228 21.79 9.90 -10.99
C LEU A 228 20.44 9.20 -10.80
N PRO A 229 20.43 7.88 -10.48
CA PRO A 229 19.20 7.21 -10.08
C PRO A 229 18.62 7.82 -8.79
N PRO A 230 17.29 7.80 -8.59
CA PRO A 230 16.25 7.29 -9.50
C PRO A 230 15.89 8.25 -10.63
N TRP A 231 16.35 9.50 -10.58
CA TRP A 231 15.88 10.63 -11.35
C TRP A 231 16.10 10.47 -12.85
N LYS A 232 17.22 9.84 -13.25
CA LYS A 232 17.51 9.59 -14.67
C LYS A 232 16.51 8.66 -15.37
N LYS A 233 15.71 7.92 -14.60
CA LYS A 233 14.68 7.01 -15.13
C LYS A 233 13.35 7.72 -15.37
N ILE A 234 13.21 8.95 -14.85
CA ILE A 234 11.96 9.70 -14.85
C ILE A 234 12.01 10.76 -15.95
N ASP A 235 10.98 10.80 -16.79
CA ASP A 235 10.85 11.81 -17.83
C ASP A 235 10.86 13.23 -17.26
N SER A 236 11.30 14.19 -18.06
CA SER A 236 11.49 15.58 -17.65
C SER A 236 10.21 16.25 -17.14
N VAL A 237 9.04 15.89 -17.68
CA VAL A 237 7.75 16.51 -17.29
C VAL A 237 7.35 16.09 -15.88
N PRO A 238 7.26 14.79 -15.53
CA PRO A 238 6.99 14.39 -14.14
C PRO A 238 8.13 14.77 -13.18
N LEU A 239 9.39 14.76 -13.66
CA LEU A 239 10.53 15.21 -12.84
C LEU A 239 10.41 16.68 -12.43
N ALA A 240 9.90 17.55 -13.32
CA ALA A 240 9.66 18.95 -13.01
C ALA A 240 8.62 19.11 -11.88
N LEU A 241 7.57 18.29 -11.86
CA LEU A 241 6.61 18.26 -10.75
C LEU A 241 7.28 17.78 -9.45
N LEU A 242 8.05 16.69 -9.50
CA LEU A 242 8.77 16.18 -8.33
C LEU A 242 9.73 17.21 -7.74
N ARG A 243 10.37 18.04 -8.55
CA ARG A 243 11.19 19.17 -8.09
C ARG A 243 10.41 20.16 -7.23
N LYS A 244 9.15 20.42 -7.56
CA LYS A 244 8.28 21.33 -6.80
C LYS A 244 7.78 20.66 -5.50
N ILE A 245 7.47 19.37 -5.54
CA ILE A 245 6.97 18.60 -4.38
C ILE A 245 8.10 18.35 -3.38
N LEU A 246 9.27 17.89 -3.85
CA LEU A 246 10.43 17.56 -3.02
C LEU A 246 11.36 18.76 -2.83
N THR A 247 10.75 19.92 -2.53
CA THR A 247 11.43 21.14 -2.14
C THR A 247 11.67 21.13 -0.63
N GLU A 248 12.92 21.38 -0.20
CA GLU A 248 13.34 21.28 1.20
C GLU A 248 12.53 22.20 2.12
N SER A 249 12.36 23.49 1.72
CA SER A 249 11.56 24.45 2.48
C SER A 249 10.06 24.14 2.39
N PRO A 250 9.37 23.85 3.50
CA PRO A 250 7.93 23.56 3.47
C PRO A 250 7.09 24.75 2.99
N THR A 251 7.55 25.97 3.18
CA THR A 251 6.85 27.18 2.71
C THR A 251 7.01 27.45 1.22
N ALA A 252 8.10 26.96 0.61
CA ALA A 252 8.34 27.02 -0.84
C ALA A 252 7.84 25.77 -1.56
N ARG A 253 7.50 24.72 -0.82
CA ARG A 253 6.95 23.47 -1.37
C ARG A 253 5.59 23.72 -2.00
N VAL A 254 5.36 23.13 -3.17
CA VAL A 254 4.09 23.24 -3.88
C VAL A 254 2.92 22.72 -3.03
N THR A 255 1.78 23.42 -3.10
CA THR A 255 0.53 22.97 -2.48
C THR A 255 -0.20 21.95 -3.36
N ILE A 256 -1.15 21.18 -2.79
CA ILE A 256 -1.96 20.25 -3.61
C ILE A 256 -2.79 21.02 -4.64
N ALA A 257 -3.29 22.22 -4.30
CA ALA A 257 -4.00 23.08 -5.26
C ALA A 257 -3.17 23.40 -6.49
N ASP A 258 -1.87 23.66 -6.32
CA ASP A 258 -0.96 23.94 -7.42
C ASP A 258 -0.47 22.67 -8.13
N ILE A 259 -0.34 21.53 -7.42
CA ILE A 259 -0.11 20.22 -8.05
C ILE A 259 -1.21 19.90 -9.05
N LYS A 260 -2.47 20.17 -8.72
CA LYS A 260 -3.63 19.96 -9.61
C LYS A 260 -3.61 20.83 -10.88
N LYS A 261 -2.84 21.92 -10.89
CA LYS A 261 -2.62 22.78 -12.08
C LYS A 261 -1.38 22.40 -12.88
N ASP A 262 -0.56 21.47 -12.38
CA ASP A 262 0.72 21.12 -13.00
C ASP A 262 0.51 20.44 -14.36
N ARG A 263 1.50 20.65 -15.25
CA ARG A 263 1.49 20.11 -16.61
C ARG A 263 1.42 18.59 -16.64
N TRP A 264 2.19 17.91 -15.78
CA TRP A 264 2.16 16.44 -15.74
C TRP A 264 0.83 15.91 -15.19
N TYR A 265 0.31 16.55 -14.13
CA TYR A 265 -0.95 16.17 -13.53
C TYR A 265 -2.12 16.20 -14.54
N ASN A 266 -2.09 17.18 -15.47
CA ASN A 266 -3.11 17.38 -16.49
C ASN A 266 -2.74 16.79 -17.88
N LYS A 267 -1.57 16.11 -17.99
CA LYS A 267 -1.12 15.51 -19.24
C LYS A 267 -2.09 14.41 -19.69
N PRO A 268 -2.68 14.50 -20.89
CA PRO A 268 -3.51 13.43 -21.44
C PRO A 268 -2.67 12.17 -21.63
N MET A 269 -3.06 11.07 -20.99
CA MET A 269 -2.41 9.78 -21.14
C MET A 269 -3.18 8.93 -22.15
N LYS A 270 -2.51 8.47 -23.20
CA LYS A 270 -3.08 7.48 -24.12
C LYS A 270 -3.22 6.17 -23.33
N LYS A 271 -4.42 5.61 -23.29
CA LYS A 271 -4.62 4.24 -22.79
C LYS A 271 -3.76 3.32 -23.66
N GLY A 272 -2.72 2.74 -23.08
CA GLY A 272 -1.87 1.78 -23.78
C GLY A 272 -2.73 0.63 -24.30
N VAL A 273 -2.73 0.41 -25.60
CA VAL A 273 -3.25 -0.82 -26.19
C VAL A 273 -2.45 -1.95 -25.53
N LYS A 274 -3.11 -2.84 -24.81
CA LYS A 274 -2.50 -4.06 -24.27
C LYS A 274 -1.93 -4.81 -25.47
N ARG A 275 -0.62 -4.71 -25.73
CA ARG A 275 0.06 -5.57 -26.69
C ARG A 275 -0.03 -6.98 -26.09
N ALA A 276 -0.91 -7.79 -26.66
CA ALA A 276 -0.84 -9.22 -26.50
C ALA A 276 0.58 -9.64 -26.88
N ARG A 277 1.30 -10.28 -25.96
CA ARG A 277 2.56 -10.96 -26.28
C ARG A 277 2.21 -12.08 -27.27
N VAL A 278 2.43 -11.80 -28.55
CA VAL A 278 2.48 -12.83 -29.57
C VAL A 278 3.79 -13.57 -29.32
N SER A 279 3.70 -14.81 -28.88
CA SER A 279 4.83 -15.73 -28.87
C SER A 279 5.29 -15.92 -30.30
N SER A 280 6.54 -15.58 -30.55
CA SER A 280 7.23 -15.83 -31.81
C SER A 280 7.40 -17.33 -32.06
N GLY A 281 6.64 -17.89 -32.96
CA GLY A 281 6.91 -19.12 -33.66
C GLY A 281 6.91 -18.78 -35.13
N GLY A 282 8.06 -19.05 -35.78
CA GLY A 282 8.47 -18.50 -37.04
C GLY A 282 7.79 -19.03 -38.32
N LEU A 283 8.20 -18.41 -39.38
CA LEU A 283 8.39 -18.75 -40.78
C LEU A 283 7.63 -17.87 -41.79
N SER A 284 8.46 -17.12 -42.49
CA SER A 284 8.50 -16.67 -43.88
C SER A 284 7.20 -16.68 -44.71
N ASP A 285 6.87 -15.57 -45.32
CA ASP A 285 7.06 -15.17 -46.72
C ASP A 285 6.23 -13.93 -47.08
N SER A 286 6.87 -13.00 -47.77
CA SER A 286 6.27 -11.85 -48.47
C SER A 286 5.83 -12.30 -49.90
N PRO A 287 5.23 -11.47 -50.79
CA PRO A 287 4.97 -10.03 -50.76
C PRO A 287 3.63 -9.57 -51.42
N GLY A 288 3.35 -8.30 -51.29
CA GLY A 288 2.70 -7.51 -52.34
C GLY A 288 1.28 -7.02 -52.14
N GLY A 289 1.10 -5.69 -52.29
CA GLY A 289 -0.19 -5.18 -52.71
C GLY A 289 -0.64 -3.83 -52.08
N PHE A 290 -0.43 -2.77 -52.86
CA PHE A 290 -0.99 -1.42 -52.73
C PHE A 290 -2.52 -1.38 -52.57
N SER A 291 -3.09 -0.45 -51.79
CA SER A 291 -4.01 0.59 -52.29
C SER A 291 -4.61 1.47 -51.16
N LYS A 292 -4.48 2.65 -51.36
CA LYS A 292 -5.10 3.98 -51.24
C LYS A 292 -6.60 4.07 -50.80
N HIS A 293 -6.80 5.13 -49.96
CA HIS A 293 -7.93 6.07 -49.87
C HIS A 293 -9.35 5.52 -49.56
N ILE A 294 -9.98 6.14 -48.54
CA ILE A 294 -11.07 7.14 -48.75
C ILE A 294 -11.36 7.83 -47.40
N ARG A 295 -11.50 9.16 -47.46
CA ARG A 295 -12.08 10.05 -46.47
C ARG A 295 -13.61 9.92 -46.45
N SER A 296 -14.26 10.13 -45.32
CA SER A 296 -15.50 10.89 -45.32
C SER A 296 -15.75 11.45 -43.88
N ASP A 297 -15.85 12.77 -43.88
CA ASP A 297 -16.40 13.59 -42.80
C ASP A 297 -17.90 13.32 -42.63
N MET A 298 -18.39 13.38 -41.43
CA MET A 298 -19.73 13.96 -41.17
C MET A 298 -19.84 14.44 -39.70
N ASP A 299 -20.01 15.73 -39.59
CA ASP A 299 -20.53 16.50 -38.46
C ASP A 299 -21.93 16.03 -38.02
N PHE A 300 -22.19 16.11 -36.73
CA PHE A 300 -23.46 16.58 -36.19
C PHE A 300 -23.32 17.02 -34.74
N SER A 301 -23.47 18.30 -34.50
CA SER A 301 -23.78 18.95 -33.21
C SER A 301 -25.31 19.31 -33.17
N PRO A 302 -25.83 19.97 -32.14
CA PRO A 302 -26.24 19.45 -30.84
C PRO A 302 -27.75 19.65 -30.60
N MET A 303 -28.34 19.01 -29.59
CA MET A 303 -29.63 19.45 -29.10
C MET A 303 -29.65 19.67 -27.57
N LYS A 304 -30.08 20.87 -27.24
CA LYS A 304 -30.43 21.35 -25.89
C LYS A 304 -31.82 20.91 -25.52
N SER A 305 -32.08 20.58 -24.24
CA SER A 305 -33.27 20.92 -23.46
C SER A 305 -32.99 20.55 -22.01
N ALA A 306 -32.95 21.43 -21.05
CA ALA A 306 -33.94 22.27 -20.38
C ALA A 306 -34.65 21.53 -19.22
N HIS A 307 -34.27 21.96 -18.01
CA HIS A 307 -35.01 22.08 -16.74
C HIS A 307 -35.82 20.93 -16.13
N SER A 308 -35.41 20.54 -14.88
CA SER A 308 -36.27 20.79 -13.72
C SER A 308 -35.50 20.69 -12.42
N GLU A 309 -35.57 21.71 -11.59
CA GLU A 309 -35.10 21.79 -10.23
C GLU A 309 -36.06 21.00 -9.33
N GLU A 310 -35.53 20.04 -8.55
CA GLU A 310 -36.17 19.60 -7.33
C GLU A 310 -35.27 19.88 -6.13
N LYS A 311 -35.75 20.78 -5.28
CA LYS A 311 -35.20 21.08 -3.96
C LYS A 311 -35.46 19.89 -3.04
N VAL A 312 -34.40 19.24 -2.60
CA VAL A 312 -34.43 18.33 -1.47
C VAL A 312 -33.82 19.02 -0.26
N SER A 313 -34.66 19.27 0.73
CA SER A 313 -34.30 19.84 2.03
C SER A 313 -33.54 18.80 2.85
N TYR A 314 -32.30 19.13 3.25
CA TYR A 314 -31.53 18.34 4.21
C TYR A 314 -31.85 18.78 5.63
N SER A 315 -32.36 17.83 6.41
CA SER A 315 -32.52 17.95 7.86
C SER A 315 -31.15 17.80 8.53
N THR A 316 -30.64 18.88 9.10
CA THR A 316 -29.46 18.90 9.95
C THR A 316 -29.85 18.57 11.37
N SER A 317 -29.46 17.39 11.86
CA SER A 317 -29.38 17.11 13.28
C SER A 317 -28.04 16.46 13.58
N GLN A 318 -27.06 17.31 13.88
CA GLN A 318 -25.84 16.90 14.58
C GLN A 318 -25.94 17.33 16.05
N PRO A 319 -25.63 16.43 17.01
CA PRO A 319 -25.48 16.83 18.39
C PRO A 319 -24.14 17.54 18.58
N GLU A 320 -24.15 18.67 19.26
CA GLU A 320 -22.98 19.43 19.64
C GLU A 320 -22.07 18.62 20.58
N PRO A 321 -20.74 18.67 20.39
CA PRO A 321 -19.80 18.04 21.34
C PRO A 321 -19.66 18.91 22.59
N ARG A 322 -19.94 18.30 23.73
CA ARG A 322 -19.66 18.88 25.04
C ARG A 322 -18.16 19.12 25.23
N THR A 323 -17.84 20.35 25.60
CA THR A 323 -16.53 20.83 26.00
C THR A 323 -15.99 20.08 27.21
N GLY A 324 -14.74 19.67 27.15
CA GLY A 324 -13.96 19.29 28.30
C GLY A 324 -12.89 18.26 28.08
N ILE A 325 -11.65 18.71 28.34
CA ILE A 325 -10.43 17.96 28.56
C ILE A 325 -9.53 17.86 27.33
N SER A 326 -8.46 18.62 27.35
CA SER A 326 -7.32 18.57 26.46
C SER A 326 -6.54 17.26 26.64
N LEU A 327 -6.69 16.32 25.70
CA LEU A 327 -5.96 15.04 25.64
C LEU A 327 -4.75 15.11 24.71
N TRP A 328 -4.04 16.25 24.69
CA TRP A 328 -3.07 16.50 23.61
C TRP A 328 -1.62 16.55 24.07
N ASP A 329 -1.35 16.24 25.32
CA ASP A 329 0.03 16.31 25.82
C ASP A 329 0.49 14.96 26.35
N SER A 330 1.48 14.37 25.70
CA SER A 330 2.31 13.34 26.31
C SER A 330 3.60 13.11 25.55
N SER A 331 4.66 13.45 26.21
CA SER A 331 6.06 12.98 26.24
C SER A 331 6.75 12.48 24.95
N PRO A 332 8.03 12.85 24.74
CA PRO A 332 8.81 12.45 23.57
C PRO A 332 9.15 10.95 23.62
N ALA A 333 8.41 10.17 22.86
CA ALA A 333 8.77 8.78 22.62
C ALA A 333 9.99 8.71 21.68
N ASN A 334 10.94 7.88 22.06
CA ASN A 334 12.21 7.65 21.38
C ASN A 334 11.99 7.30 19.90
N ILE A 335 12.56 8.07 18.98
CA ILE A 335 12.45 7.96 17.52
C ILE A 335 12.70 6.53 17.01
N ASN A 336 13.68 5.83 17.60
CA ASN A 336 14.01 4.46 17.21
C ASN A 336 12.89 3.44 17.49
N LYS A 337 11.97 3.72 18.42
CA LYS A 337 10.77 2.89 18.68
C LYS A 337 9.62 3.21 17.74
N LEU A 338 9.51 4.45 17.26
CA LEU A 338 8.45 4.90 16.35
C LEU A 338 8.78 4.62 14.89
N VAL A 339 10.07 4.56 14.55
CA VAL A 339 10.59 4.34 13.20
C VAL A 339 10.87 2.85 12.92
N GLN A 340 10.83 1.98 13.92
CA GLN A 340 10.82 0.53 13.68
C GLN A 340 9.52 0.17 12.97
N GLY A 341 9.64 0.17 11.64
CA GLY A 341 8.57 0.07 10.66
C GLY A 341 7.49 -0.91 11.05
N ILE A 342 6.33 -0.38 11.38
CA ILE A 342 5.10 -1.12 11.44
C ILE A 342 4.69 -1.40 10.00
N SER A 343 5.25 -2.43 9.42
CA SER A 343 4.72 -2.99 8.19
C SER A 343 3.56 -3.90 8.57
N PHE A 344 2.34 -3.53 8.19
CA PHE A 344 1.15 -4.36 8.38
C PHE A 344 1.17 -5.64 7.54
N SER A 345 2.28 -5.98 6.92
CA SER A 345 2.40 -7.07 5.96
C SER A 345 2.94 -8.39 6.54
N GLN A 346 2.98 -8.60 7.89
CA GLN A 346 3.74 -9.74 8.41
C GLN A 346 3.05 -10.55 9.52
N PRO A 347 2.71 -11.84 9.30
CA PRO A 347 2.25 -12.74 10.34
C PRO A 347 3.37 -13.18 11.30
N ALA A 348 3.08 -13.19 12.63
CA ALA A 348 3.97 -13.72 13.64
C ALA A 348 3.98 -15.26 13.68
N CYS A 349 2.86 -15.89 13.34
CA CYS A 349 2.68 -17.34 13.36
C CYS A 349 2.11 -17.84 12.04
N PRO A 350 2.72 -18.88 11.41
CA PRO A 350 2.24 -19.46 10.16
C PRO A 350 0.82 -20.06 10.26
N GLU A 351 0.42 -20.51 11.44
CA GLU A 351 -0.89 -21.08 11.69
C GLU A 351 -2.03 -20.09 11.41
N HIS A 352 -1.76 -18.80 11.57
CA HIS A 352 -2.72 -17.73 11.25
C HIS A 352 -2.84 -17.44 9.74
N MET A 353 -1.96 -18.06 8.93
CA MET A 353 -2.00 -17.92 7.48
C MET A 353 -2.80 -19.02 6.79
N LEU A 354 -3.20 -20.03 7.53
CA LEU A 354 -4.01 -21.10 6.98
C LEU A 354 -5.35 -20.52 6.52
N VAL A 355 -5.57 -20.58 5.23
CA VAL A 355 -6.93 -20.57 4.70
C VAL A 355 -7.59 -21.77 5.31
N ASN A 356 -8.54 -21.56 6.19
CA ASN A 356 -9.19 -22.66 6.86
C ASN A 356 -9.91 -23.50 5.80
N SER A 357 -9.35 -24.66 5.46
CA SER A 357 -9.88 -25.56 4.42
C SER A 357 -11.34 -25.95 4.68
N GLN A 358 -11.79 -25.86 5.93
CA GLN A 358 -13.18 -26.13 6.32
C GLN A 358 -14.16 -25.03 5.86
N LEU A 359 -13.67 -23.79 5.57
CA LEU A 359 -14.51 -22.72 5.00
C LEU A 359 -14.74 -22.88 3.51
N LEU A 360 -13.98 -23.73 2.86
CA LEU A 360 -14.05 -24.04 1.44
C LEU A 360 -15.19 -25.00 1.10
N GLY A 361 -15.77 -25.64 2.11
CA GLY A 361 -16.82 -26.65 1.99
C GLY A 361 -18.24 -26.15 2.26
N THR A 362 -18.51 -24.84 2.33
CA THR A 362 -19.89 -24.34 2.46
C THR A 362 -20.70 -24.65 1.19
N PRO A 363 -21.79 -25.38 1.29
CA PRO A 363 -22.65 -25.67 0.14
C PRO A 363 -23.21 -24.34 -0.41
N GLY A 364 -22.80 -23.97 -1.63
CA GLY A 364 -23.28 -22.76 -2.32
C GLY A 364 -22.19 -21.79 -2.81
N SER A 365 -20.96 -21.87 -2.32
CA SER A 365 -19.88 -21.00 -2.81
C SER A 365 -19.22 -21.61 -4.04
N SER A 366 -19.53 -21.10 -5.22
CA SER A 366 -18.93 -21.52 -6.49
C SER A 366 -17.50 -20.97 -6.72
N GLN A 367 -16.97 -20.18 -5.76
CA GLN A 367 -15.65 -19.57 -5.91
C GLN A 367 -14.54 -20.51 -5.40
N ASN A 368 -13.55 -20.70 -6.27
CA ASN A 368 -12.33 -21.43 -5.92
C ASN A 368 -11.63 -20.73 -4.73
N PRO A 369 -11.15 -21.47 -3.71
CA PRO A 369 -10.39 -20.95 -2.56
C PRO A 369 -9.33 -19.93 -2.92
N TRP A 370 -8.67 -20.14 -4.05
CA TRP A 370 -7.62 -19.28 -4.61
C TRP A 370 -8.09 -17.88 -4.99
N GLN A 371 -9.36 -17.71 -5.29
CA GLN A 371 -9.97 -16.43 -5.66
C GLN A 371 -10.14 -15.48 -4.47
N ARG A 372 -10.16 -16.04 -3.25
CA ARG A 372 -10.29 -15.29 -1.99
C ARG A 372 -8.98 -14.75 -1.44
N LEU A 373 -7.83 -15.19 -1.99
CA LEU A 373 -6.54 -14.65 -1.56
C LEU A 373 -6.36 -13.20 -2.02
N VAL A 374 -5.99 -12.31 -1.08
CA VAL A 374 -5.59 -10.95 -1.43
C VAL A 374 -4.49 -10.99 -2.50
N LYS A 375 -4.57 -10.13 -3.51
CA LYS A 375 -3.54 -10.03 -4.53
C LYS A 375 -2.22 -9.58 -3.89
N ARG A 376 -1.19 -10.44 -3.98
CA ARG A 376 0.14 -10.16 -3.45
C ARG A 376 1.20 -10.73 -4.38
N MET A 377 2.19 -9.89 -4.75
CA MET A 377 3.20 -10.25 -5.75
C MET A 377 4.39 -11.04 -5.17
N THR A 378 4.56 -11.03 -3.84
CA THR A 378 5.71 -11.66 -3.16
C THR A 378 5.41 -13.09 -2.70
N ARG A 379 4.71 -13.86 -3.55
CA ARG A 379 4.40 -15.27 -3.31
C ARG A 379 4.25 -16.07 -4.61
N PHE A 380 4.39 -17.37 -4.50
CA PHE A 380 4.17 -18.32 -5.61
C PHE A 380 3.80 -19.70 -5.07
N PHE A 381 3.19 -20.52 -5.93
CA PHE A 381 3.00 -21.93 -5.64
C PHE A 381 4.21 -22.75 -6.11
N THR A 382 4.56 -23.80 -5.34
CA THR A 382 5.54 -24.80 -5.76
C THR A 382 4.85 -26.10 -6.16
N LYS A 383 5.54 -26.84 -7.04
CA LYS A 383 5.16 -28.19 -7.50
C LYS A 383 5.63 -29.28 -6.51
N LEU A 384 6.46 -28.91 -5.52
CA LEU A 384 7.07 -29.82 -4.57
C LEU A 384 6.28 -29.81 -3.24
N ASP A 385 6.48 -30.84 -2.43
CA ASP A 385 6.05 -30.87 -1.03
C ASP A 385 6.79 -29.84 -0.16
N ALA A 386 6.36 -29.69 1.09
CA ALA A 386 6.91 -28.68 2.00
C ALA A 386 8.40 -28.88 2.27
N ASP A 387 8.84 -30.12 2.52
CA ASP A 387 10.24 -30.41 2.87
C ASP A 387 11.18 -30.18 1.69
N ARG A 388 10.81 -30.61 0.49
CA ARG A 388 11.58 -30.36 -0.72
C ARG A 388 11.61 -28.88 -1.07
N SER A 389 10.50 -28.19 -0.92
CA SER A 389 10.42 -26.74 -1.13
C SER A 389 11.33 -25.99 -0.16
N TYR A 390 11.34 -26.39 1.12
CA TYR A 390 12.24 -25.87 2.14
C TYR A 390 13.72 -26.08 1.78
N ASN A 391 14.11 -27.30 1.38
CA ASN A 391 15.48 -27.62 1.02
C ASN A 391 15.94 -26.83 -0.21
N SER A 392 15.11 -26.70 -1.24
CA SER A 392 15.40 -25.91 -2.43
C SER A 392 15.57 -24.42 -2.09
N LEU A 393 14.71 -23.87 -1.24
CA LEU A 393 14.82 -22.49 -0.76
C LEU A 393 16.14 -22.27 0.00
N LYS A 394 16.46 -23.18 0.92
CA LYS A 394 17.70 -23.17 1.71
C LYS A 394 18.94 -23.14 0.80
N GLU A 395 19.02 -24.07 -0.15
CA GLU A 395 20.14 -24.17 -1.09
C GLU A 395 20.33 -22.88 -1.91
N VAL A 396 19.23 -22.28 -2.39
CA VAL A 396 19.28 -21.01 -3.12
C VAL A 396 19.76 -19.88 -2.21
N CYS A 397 19.30 -19.79 -0.97
CA CYS A 397 19.74 -18.79 -0.03
C CYS A 397 21.23 -18.91 0.31
N GLU A 398 21.73 -20.13 0.52
CA GLU A 398 23.15 -20.43 0.77
C GLU A 398 24.01 -20.04 -0.44
N LYS A 399 23.62 -20.41 -1.66
CA LYS A 399 24.30 -20.02 -2.91
C LYS A 399 24.33 -18.50 -3.14
N MET A 400 23.35 -17.76 -2.58
CA MET A 400 23.28 -16.31 -2.67
C MET A 400 24.02 -15.61 -1.52
N GLY A 401 24.62 -16.37 -0.58
CA GLY A 401 25.31 -15.80 0.59
C GLY A 401 24.37 -15.16 1.62
N TYR A 402 23.08 -15.55 1.64
CA TYR A 402 22.14 -15.04 2.63
C TYR A 402 22.25 -15.83 3.94
N VAL A 403 22.12 -15.11 5.04
CA VAL A 403 21.99 -15.74 6.35
C VAL A 403 20.55 -16.16 6.57
N TRP A 404 20.33 -17.42 6.88
CA TRP A 404 18.98 -17.95 7.12
C TRP A 404 18.90 -18.65 8.48
N LYS A 405 17.71 -18.62 9.06
CA LYS A 405 17.41 -19.28 10.34
C LYS A 405 15.99 -19.85 10.28
N LYS A 406 15.84 -21.14 10.61
CA LYS A 406 14.51 -21.73 10.79
C LYS A 406 13.88 -21.15 12.05
N SER A 407 12.73 -20.50 11.90
CA SER A 407 12.00 -19.85 13.00
C SER A 407 11.00 -20.79 13.65
N CYS A 408 10.31 -21.58 12.83
CA CYS A 408 9.43 -22.69 13.26
C CYS A 408 9.31 -23.71 12.10
N THR A 409 8.43 -24.71 12.22
CA THR A 409 8.34 -25.83 11.28
C THR A 409 8.20 -25.36 9.82
N ASN A 410 7.36 -24.37 9.56
CA ASN A 410 7.04 -23.90 8.21
C ASN A 410 7.48 -22.45 7.94
N GLN A 411 8.39 -21.90 8.75
CA GLN A 411 8.85 -20.54 8.60
C GLN A 411 10.38 -20.41 8.66
N VAL A 412 10.93 -19.66 7.72
CA VAL A 412 12.36 -19.32 7.65
C VAL A 412 12.51 -17.80 7.72
N THR A 413 13.45 -17.34 8.53
CA THR A 413 13.88 -15.93 8.53
C THR A 413 15.18 -15.80 7.74
N ILE A 414 15.18 -14.92 6.75
CA ILE A 414 16.31 -14.64 5.87
C ILE A 414 16.81 -13.23 6.17
N SER A 415 18.12 -13.08 6.30
CA SER A 415 18.80 -11.80 6.51
C SER A 415 19.87 -11.56 5.45
N THR A 416 19.86 -10.38 4.86
CA THR A 416 20.82 -9.92 3.86
C THR A 416 20.98 -8.40 3.96
N THR A 417 21.66 -7.78 3.02
CA THR A 417 21.77 -6.32 2.88
C THR A 417 21.19 -5.85 1.55
N ASP A 418 20.66 -4.64 1.54
CA ASP A 418 20.24 -3.95 0.32
C ASP A 418 21.44 -3.35 -0.45
N ARG A 419 21.19 -2.66 -1.56
CA ARG A 419 22.22 -2.00 -2.38
C ARG A 419 22.95 -0.85 -1.66
N ARG A 420 22.35 -0.30 -0.61
CA ARG A 420 22.91 0.76 0.23
C ARG A 420 23.57 0.20 1.48
N ASN A 421 23.74 -1.14 1.53
CA ASN A 421 24.32 -1.86 2.66
C ASN A 421 23.48 -1.78 3.97
N ASN A 422 22.19 -1.43 3.87
CA ASN A 422 21.27 -1.48 4.99
C ASN A 422 20.78 -2.91 5.22
N LYS A 423 20.56 -3.24 6.48
CA LYS A 423 20.08 -4.58 6.87
C LYS A 423 18.66 -4.83 6.36
N LEU A 424 18.49 -5.91 5.59
CA LEU A 424 17.24 -6.40 5.06
C LEU A 424 16.90 -7.76 5.69
N ILE A 425 15.73 -7.85 6.32
CA ILE A 425 15.25 -9.10 6.93
C ILE A 425 13.84 -9.39 6.42
N PHE A 426 13.60 -10.61 6.01
CA PHE A 426 12.28 -11.09 5.61
C PHE A 426 12.04 -12.53 6.03
N LYS A 427 10.78 -12.89 6.17
CA LYS A 427 10.31 -14.23 6.51
C LYS A 427 9.77 -14.91 5.27
N VAL A 428 9.93 -16.21 5.19
CA VAL A 428 9.31 -17.04 4.16
C VAL A 428 8.48 -18.11 4.86
N ASN A 429 7.19 -18.15 4.55
CA ASN A 429 6.25 -19.09 5.10
C ASN A 429 5.87 -20.12 4.02
N LEU A 430 5.90 -21.39 4.39
CA LEU A 430 5.47 -22.51 3.57
C LEU A 430 4.08 -22.92 4.08
N VAL A 431 3.04 -22.69 3.28
CA VAL A 431 1.65 -22.93 3.66
C VAL A 431 1.10 -24.06 2.79
N GLU A 432 0.68 -25.15 3.43
CA GLU A 432 0.02 -26.25 2.75
C GLU A 432 -1.40 -25.86 2.35
N MET A 433 -1.75 -26.08 1.09
CA MET A 433 -3.03 -25.73 0.52
C MET A 433 -3.49 -26.86 -0.41
N GLU A 434 -4.38 -27.70 0.07
CA GLU A 434 -4.93 -28.86 -0.64
C GLU A 434 -3.84 -29.74 -1.29
N ASP A 435 -3.48 -29.47 -2.54
CA ASP A 435 -2.52 -30.22 -3.36
C ASP A 435 -1.22 -29.46 -3.65
N LYS A 436 -1.01 -28.26 -3.06
CA LYS A 436 0.13 -27.38 -3.35
C LYS A 436 0.66 -26.70 -2.11
N ILE A 437 1.92 -26.27 -2.21
CA ILE A 437 2.55 -25.42 -1.20
C ILE A 437 2.60 -23.99 -1.71
N LEU A 438 2.03 -23.08 -0.94
CA LEU A 438 2.20 -21.64 -1.13
C LEU A 438 3.46 -21.19 -0.42
N VAL A 439 4.40 -20.59 -1.15
CA VAL A 439 5.61 -19.95 -0.62
C VAL A 439 5.35 -18.46 -0.56
N ASP A 440 5.20 -17.91 0.64
CA ASP A 440 4.81 -16.53 0.90
C ASP A 440 5.94 -15.76 1.61
N PHE A 441 6.43 -14.73 0.94
CA PHE A 441 7.54 -13.88 1.43
C PHE A 441 7.00 -12.62 2.08
N ARG A 442 7.52 -12.29 3.26
CA ARG A 442 7.10 -11.13 4.07
C ARG A 442 8.30 -10.33 4.54
N LEU A 443 8.32 -9.05 4.24
CA LEU A 443 9.33 -8.13 4.76
C LEU A 443 9.19 -7.99 6.29
N SER A 444 10.29 -8.10 7.03
CA SER A 444 10.37 -7.82 8.47
C SER A 444 11.07 -6.52 8.78
N LYS A 445 12.13 -6.21 8.02
CA LYS A 445 12.93 -5.01 8.21
C LYS A 445 13.64 -4.65 6.92
N GLY A 446 13.65 -3.37 6.58
CA GLY A 446 14.36 -2.81 5.42
C GLY A 446 13.43 -2.15 4.41
N ASP A 447 13.96 -1.85 3.25
CA ASP A 447 13.25 -1.25 2.13
C ASP A 447 12.39 -2.29 1.40
N GLY A 448 11.11 -1.97 1.16
CA GLY A 448 10.17 -2.86 0.51
C GLY A 448 10.53 -3.17 -0.95
N LEU A 449 11.02 -2.19 -1.72
CA LEU A 449 11.41 -2.40 -3.12
C LEU A 449 12.69 -3.23 -3.23
N GLU A 450 13.66 -3.04 -2.31
CA GLU A 450 14.83 -3.92 -2.20
C GLU A 450 14.43 -5.35 -1.83
N PHE A 451 13.52 -5.52 -0.87
CA PHE A 451 12.94 -6.82 -0.53
C PHE A 451 12.32 -7.50 -1.76
N LYS A 452 11.49 -6.77 -2.52
CA LYS A 452 10.86 -7.31 -3.73
C LYS A 452 11.88 -7.70 -4.79
N ARG A 453 12.99 -6.96 -4.92
CA ARG A 453 14.11 -7.31 -5.78
C ARG A 453 14.76 -8.63 -5.36
N HIS A 454 15.02 -8.82 -4.07
CA HIS A 454 15.54 -10.08 -3.54
C HIS A 454 14.57 -11.24 -3.74
N PHE A 455 13.26 -11.02 -3.52
CA PHE A 455 12.22 -11.99 -3.84
C PHE A 455 12.27 -12.43 -5.30
N LEU A 456 12.35 -11.50 -6.25
CA LEU A 456 12.41 -11.82 -7.68
C LEU A 456 13.67 -12.61 -8.04
N LYS A 457 14.83 -12.29 -7.43
CA LYS A 457 16.08 -13.05 -7.60
C LYS A 457 15.94 -14.48 -7.08
N ILE A 458 15.38 -14.68 -5.89
CA ILE A 458 15.14 -16.01 -5.31
C ILE A 458 14.17 -16.79 -6.20
N LYS A 459 13.02 -16.20 -6.54
CA LYS A 459 12.02 -16.82 -7.42
C LYS A 459 12.60 -17.24 -8.76
N GLY A 460 13.46 -16.40 -9.38
CA GLY A 460 14.14 -16.72 -10.63
C GLY A 460 15.07 -17.92 -10.53
N LYS A 461 15.73 -18.10 -9.37
CA LYS A 461 16.59 -19.28 -9.10
C LYS A 461 15.80 -20.55 -8.74
N LEU A 462 14.55 -20.39 -8.32
CA LEU A 462 13.61 -21.48 -8.01
C LEU A 462 12.66 -21.80 -9.19
N ASN A 463 12.92 -21.28 -10.38
CA ASN A 463 12.01 -21.37 -11.52
C ASN A 463 11.57 -22.80 -11.86
N ASP A 464 12.44 -23.79 -11.64
CA ASP A 464 12.16 -25.22 -11.90
C ASP A 464 11.04 -25.78 -11.02
N ILE A 465 10.91 -25.28 -9.79
CA ILE A 465 9.91 -25.73 -8.83
C ILE A 465 8.67 -24.81 -8.78
N VAL A 466 8.75 -23.60 -9.31
CA VAL A 466 7.62 -22.66 -9.35
C VAL A 466 6.52 -23.20 -10.23
N SER A 467 5.29 -23.26 -9.70
CA SER A 467 4.11 -23.60 -10.48
C SER A 467 3.78 -22.47 -11.47
N THR A 468 3.46 -22.82 -12.71
CA THR A 468 3.03 -21.86 -13.73
C THR A 468 1.64 -21.29 -13.48
N GLN A 469 0.89 -21.92 -12.58
CA GLN A 469 -0.43 -21.44 -12.20
C GLN A 469 -0.31 -20.09 -11.48
N LYS A 470 -1.00 -19.08 -12.00
CA LYS A 470 -1.04 -17.75 -11.36
C LYS A 470 -1.78 -17.83 -10.02
N VAL A 471 -1.25 -17.19 -8.99
CA VAL A 471 -1.82 -17.14 -7.65
C VAL A 471 -3.13 -16.31 -7.61
N TRP A 472 -3.41 -15.60 -8.67
CA TRP A 472 -4.66 -14.90 -8.91
C TRP A 472 -4.96 -14.93 -10.39
N LEU A 473 -6.11 -15.45 -10.74
CA LEU A 473 -6.76 -15.15 -12.01
C LEU A 473 -7.95 -14.26 -11.66
N PRO A 474 -8.11 -13.10 -12.30
CA PRO A 474 -9.41 -12.46 -12.28
C PRO A 474 -10.40 -13.46 -12.88
N ALA A 475 -11.59 -13.57 -12.29
CA ALA A 475 -12.69 -14.23 -12.96
C ALA A 475 -12.83 -13.59 -14.35
N THR A 476 -12.76 -14.40 -15.38
CA THR A 476 -13.05 -13.98 -16.76
C THR A 476 -14.51 -13.61 -16.88
#